data_c2f0c5ba75afc582582629200d3b9db8
#
_entry.id   c2f0c5ba75afc582582629200d3b9db8
#
_cell.length_a   1.000
_cell.length_b   1.000
_cell.length_c   1.000
_cell.angle_alpha   90.00
_cell.angle_beta   90.00
_cell.angle_gamma   90.00
#
_symmetry.space_group_name_H-M   'P 1'
#
loop_
_entity.id
_entity.type
_entity.pdbx_description
1 polymer ?
#
loop_
_entity_poly.entity_id
_entity_poly.type
_entity_poly.pdbx_seq_one_letter_code
_entity_poly.pdbx_strand_id
1 'polypeptide(L)'
;MADFLKLLEKKEFMKNRSTTYFAKKLSVSAHYLTEISNRLSHHPASFWINRFTFQEIMVTLRKKKQSLTQLADEFNFSSLSHLSNFIKKYAGVSPKYLIEK
;
A
#
# COMPACT_ATOMS: atom_id res chain seq x y z
N MET A 1 15.05 -2.65 9.23
CA MET A 1 13.92 -1.70 9.02
C MET A 1 14.25 -0.55 8.09
N ALA A 2 15.46 0.01 8.16
CA ALA A 2 15.80 1.13 7.26
C ALA A 2 15.67 0.78 5.77
N ASP A 3 16.12 -0.40 5.38
CA ASP A 3 16.04 -0.83 3.98
C ASP A 3 14.59 -1.10 3.56
N PHE A 4 13.77 -1.60 4.48
CA PHE A 4 12.34 -1.79 4.22
C PHE A 4 11.66 -0.44 3.99
N LEU A 5 11.97 0.54 4.84
CA LEU A 5 11.41 1.90 4.68
C LEU A 5 11.83 2.52 3.34
N LYS A 6 13.06 2.28 2.90
CA LYS A 6 13.53 2.76 1.59
C LYS A 6 12.70 2.18 0.45
N LEU A 7 12.34 0.90 0.52
CA LEU A 7 11.49 0.28 -0.49
C LEU A 7 10.10 0.90 -0.49
N LEU A 8 9.56 1.23 0.69
CA LEU A 8 8.28 1.90 0.81
C LEU A 8 8.34 3.31 0.23
N GLU A 9 9.42 4.04 0.50
CA GLU A 9 9.62 5.38 -0.04
C GLU A 9 9.77 5.37 -1.56
N LYS A 10 10.35 4.30 -2.12
CA LYS A 10 10.47 4.12 -3.57
C LYS A 10 9.18 3.64 -4.22
N LYS A 11 8.12 3.45 -3.42
CA LYS A 11 6.79 3.07 -3.90
C LYS A 11 6.76 1.68 -4.56
N GLU A 12 7.57 0.75 -4.04
CA GLU A 12 7.58 -0.63 -4.54
C GLU A 12 6.22 -1.31 -4.37
N PHE A 13 5.40 -0.85 -3.43
CA PHE A 13 4.04 -1.35 -3.22
C PHE A 13 3.13 -1.16 -4.45
N MET A 14 3.49 -0.28 -5.36
CA MET A 14 2.73 -0.12 -6.60
C MET A 14 2.89 -1.31 -7.53
N LYS A 15 4.00 -2.02 -7.41
CA LYS A 15 4.26 -3.24 -8.18
C LYS A 15 3.65 -4.46 -7.52
N ASN A 16 3.82 -4.58 -6.21
CA ASN A 16 3.33 -5.71 -5.44
C ASN A 16 3.28 -5.33 -3.97
N ARG A 17 2.20 -5.71 -3.28
CA ARG A 17 1.97 -5.36 -1.88
C ARG A 17 2.13 -6.54 -0.92
N SER A 18 2.64 -7.67 -1.39
CA SER A 18 2.83 -8.83 -0.51
C SER A 18 4.09 -8.68 0.33
N THR A 19 4.03 -9.17 1.56
CA THR A 19 5.19 -9.20 2.44
C THR A 19 6.31 -10.04 1.82
N THR A 20 5.96 -11.12 1.11
CA THR A 20 6.92 -11.99 0.43
C THR A 20 7.72 -11.22 -0.62
N TYR A 21 7.06 -10.35 -1.38
CA TYR A 21 7.73 -9.54 -2.41
C TYR A 21 8.80 -8.65 -1.76
N PHE A 22 8.43 -7.94 -0.70
CA PHE A 22 9.36 -7.06 0.01
C PHE A 22 10.50 -7.83 0.66
N ALA A 23 10.18 -8.98 1.26
CA ALA A 23 11.20 -9.84 1.88
C ALA A 23 12.22 -10.32 0.85
N LYS A 24 11.78 -10.72 -0.33
CA LYS A 24 12.67 -11.13 -1.42
C LYS A 24 13.61 -9.99 -1.83
N LYS A 25 13.09 -8.78 -1.93
CA LYS A 25 13.91 -7.60 -2.26
C LYS A 25 14.99 -7.35 -1.22
N LEU A 26 14.73 -7.72 0.02
CA LEU A 26 15.65 -7.53 1.14
C LEU A 26 16.49 -8.77 1.43
N SER A 27 16.32 -9.83 0.66
CA SER A 27 17.03 -11.10 0.83
C SER A 27 16.80 -11.74 2.19
N VAL A 28 15.59 -11.63 2.72
CA VAL A 28 15.17 -12.24 3.99
C VAL A 28 13.86 -13.00 3.78
N SER A 29 13.48 -13.81 4.79
CA SER A 29 12.18 -14.49 4.75
C SER A 29 11.06 -13.52 5.11
N ALA A 30 9.85 -13.80 4.65
CA ALA A 30 8.68 -13.01 5.01
C ALA A 30 8.44 -13.04 6.52
N HIS A 31 8.65 -14.20 7.15
CA HIS A 31 8.53 -14.36 8.59
C HIS A 31 9.51 -13.44 9.34
N TYR A 32 10.78 -13.42 8.90
CA TYR A 32 11.80 -12.58 9.51
C TYR A 32 11.44 -11.09 9.40
N LEU A 33 11.01 -10.66 8.22
CA LEU A 33 10.61 -9.26 7.99
C LEU A 33 9.45 -8.87 8.91
N THR A 34 8.44 -9.73 9.01
CA THR A 34 7.28 -9.49 9.88
C THR A 34 7.70 -9.42 11.35
N GLU A 35 8.58 -10.31 11.77
CA GLU A 35 9.06 -10.36 13.15
C GLU A 35 9.83 -9.10 13.53
N ILE A 36 10.74 -8.67 12.67
CA ILE A 36 11.51 -7.43 12.90
C ILE A 36 10.60 -6.22 12.93
N SER A 37 9.62 -6.16 12.01
CA SER A 37 8.68 -5.06 11.96
C SER A 37 7.85 -4.98 13.24
N ASN A 38 7.34 -6.12 13.71
CA ASN A 38 6.59 -6.18 14.98
C ASN A 38 7.45 -5.74 16.16
N ARG A 39 8.70 -6.18 16.22
CA ARG A 39 9.60 -5.85 17.31
C ARG A 39 9.91 -4.36 17.39
N LEU A 40 10.18 -3.73 16.25
CA LEU A 40 10.61 -2.34 16.20
C LEU A 40 9.46 -1.35 16.15
N SER A 41 8.31 -1.72 15.60
CA SER A 41 7.21 -0.79 15.38
C SER A 41 5.89 -1.21 16.01
N HIS A 42 5.82 -2.40 16.61
CA HIS A 42 4.61 -3.01 17.17
C HIS A 42 3.54 -3.30 16.11
N HIS A 43 3.94 -3.34 14.83
CA HIS A 43 3.04 -3.65 13.72
C HIS A 43 3.74 -4.58 12.72
N PRO A 44 3.00 -5.51 12.08
CA PRO A 44 3.60 -6.37 11.05
C PRO A 44 3.97 -5.57 9.80
N ALA A 45 4.83 -6.16 8.97
CA ALA A 45 5.26 -5.50 7.74
C ALA A 45 4.08 -5.12 6.84
N SER A 46 3.06 -5.99 6.74
CA SER A 46 1.88 -5.73 5.91
C SER A 46 1.13 -4.46 6.33
N PHE A 47 1.14 -4.14 7.61
CA PHE A 47 0.54 -2.90 8.12
C PHE A 47 1.18 -1.68 7.44
N TRP A 48 2.50 -1.63 7.39
CA TRP A 48 3.22 -0.51 6.81
C TRP A 48 3.10 -0.46 5.29
N ILE A 49 3.14 -1.60 4.63
CA ILE A 49 2.95 -1.68 3.19
C ILE A 49 1.59 -1.09 2.81
N ASN A 50 0.54 -1.49 3.50
CA ASN A 50 -0.81 -1.02 3.22
C ASN A 50 -1.00 0.44 3.60
N ARG A 51 -0.40 0.89 4.70
CA ARG A 51 -0.49 2.28 5.12
C ARG A 51 0.17 3.22 4.12
N PHE A 52 1.36 2.87 3.64
CA PHE A 52 2.05 3.67 2.63
C PHE A 52 1.28 3.66 1.31
N THR A 53 0.72 2.51 0.94
CA THR A 53 -0.11 2.39 -0.26
C THR A 53 -1.32 3.31 -0.18
N PHE A 54 -2.03 3.27 0.94
CA PHE A 54 -3.21 4.10 1.15
C PHE A 54 -2.87 5.59 1.09
N GLN A 55 -1.79 6.00 1.74
CA GLN A 55 -1.36 7.41 1.73
C GLN A 55 -1.06 7.87 0.31
N GLU A 56 -0.38 7.06 -0.49
CA GLU A 56 -0.06 7.42 -1.87
C GLU A 56 -1.30 7.49 -2.74
N ILE A 57 -2.27 6.59 -2.52
CA ILE A 57 -3.56 6.64 -3.21
C ILE A 57 -4.25 7.97 -2.92
N MET A 58 -4.27 8.39 -1.65
CA MET A 58 -4.92 9.64 -1.26
C MET A 58 -4.22 10.85 -1.90
N VAL A 59 -2.89 10.86 -1.91
CA VAL A 59 -2.12 11.93 -2.55
C VAL A 59 -2.42 11.99 -4.05
N THR A 60 -2.46 10.83 -4.71
CA THR A 60 -2.71 10.75 -6.14
C THR A 60 -4.12 11.23 -6.49
N LEU A 61 -5.12 10.85 -5.68
CA LEU A 61 -6.51 11.30 -5.89
C LEU A 61 -6.65 12.81 -5.78
N ARG A 62 -5.87 13.45 -4.93
CA ARG A 62 -5.92 14.90 -4.73
C ARG A 62 -5.18 15.67 -5.81
N LYS A 63 -4.05 15.15 -6.27
CA LYS A 63 -3.17 15.85 -7.23
C LYS A 63 -3.55 15.61 -8.68
N LYS A 64 -3.95 14.40 -9.01
CA LYS A 64 -4.25 14.01 -10.39
C LYS A 64 -5.72 13.68 -10.51
N LYS A 65 -6.39 14.28 -11.47
CA LYS A 65 -7.80 13.98 -11.73
C LYS A 65 -7.90 12.71 -12.57
N GLN A 66 -7.49 11.60 -11.99
CA GLN A 66 -7.56 10.29 -12.63
C GLN A 66 -8.88 9.61 -12.29
N SER A 67 -9.35 8.75 -13.20
CA SER A 67 -10.47 7.87 -12.90
C SER A 67 -10.02 6.80 -11.89
N LEU A 68 -10.97 6.22 -11.16
CA LEU A 68 -10.65 5.13 -10.25
C LEU A 68 -10.13 3.90 -10.98
N THR A 69 -10.59 3.68 -12.22
CA THR A 69 -10.11 2.57 -13.05
C THR A 69 -8.62 2.75 -13.37
N GLN A 70 -8.21 3.96 -13.75
CA GLN A 70 -6.82 4.27 -14.02
C GLN A 70 -5.96 4.10 -12.76
N LEU A 71 -6.49 4.52 -11.62
CA LEU A 71 -5.80 4.40 -10.35
C LEU A 71 -5.58 2.92 -9.96
N ALA A 72 -6.61 2.09 -10.16
CA ALA A 72 -6.51 0.66 -9.89
C ALA A 72 -5.41 0.03 -10.74
N ASP A 73 -5.33 0.43 -12.00
CA ASP A 73 -4.33 -0.07 -12.93
C ASP A 73 -2.92 0.38 -12.52
N GLU A 74 -2.76 1.66 -12.21
CA GLU A 74 -1.48 2.23 -11.81
C GLU A 74 -0.92 1.59 -10.53
N PHE A 75 -1.79 1.31 -9.56
CA PHE A 75 -1.39 0.69 -8.30
C PHE A 75 -1.44 -0.84 -8.33
N ASN A 76 -1.64 -1.41 -9.52
CA ASN A 76 -1.64 -2.86 -9.72
C ASN A 76 -2.68 -3.59 -8.86
N PHE A 77 -3.88 -3.05 -8.77
CA PHE A 77 -5.02 -3.76 -8.19
C PHE A 77 -5.67 -4.62 -9.26
N SER A 78 -6.17 -5.78 -8.87
CA SER A 78 -6.74 -6.73 -9.82
C SER A 78 -8.04 -6.25 -10.45
N SER A 79 -8.75 -5.33 -9.80
CA SER A 79 -10.00 -4.78 -10.29
C SER A 79 -10.34 -3.47 -9.59
N LEU A 80 -11.30 -2.74 -10.15
CA LEU A 80 -11.83 -1.54 -9.52
C LEU A 80 -12.47 -1.88 -8.17
N SER A 81 -13.16 -3.01 -8.08
CA SER A 81 -13.76 -3.46 -6.82
C SER A 81 -12.71 -3.70 -5.74
N HIS A 82 -11.57 -4.28 -6.12
CA HIS A 82 -10.47 -4.52 -5.19
C HIS A 82 -9.93 -3.19 -4.63
N LEU A 83 -9.72 -2.21 -5.50
CA LEU A 83 -9.26 -0.88 -5.08
C LEU A 83 -10.30 -0.22 -4.16
N SER A 84 -11.58 -0.26 -4.55
CA SER A 84 -12.66 0.34 -3.76
C SER A 84 -12.75 -0.25 -2.37
N ASN A 85 -12.65 -1.57 -2.26
CA ASN A 85 -12.67 -2.26 -0.97
C ASN A 85 -11.46 -1.89 -0.12
N PHE A 86 -10.30 -1.76 -0.74
CA PHE A 86 -9.07 -1.34 -0.05
C PHE A 86 -9.24 0.06 0.54
N ILE A 87 -9.72 1.02 -0.26
CA ILE A 87 -9.94 2.39 0.18
C ILE A 87 -10.98 2.43 1.31
N LYS A 88 -12.08 1.72 1.15
CA LYS A 88 -13.13 1.67 2.16
C LYS A 88 -12.62 1.13 3.49
N LYS A 89 -11.78 0.11 3.45
CA LYS A 89 -11.20 -0.50 4.65
C LYS A 89 -10.36 0.50 5.45
N TYR A 90 -9.55 1.30 4.77
CA TYR A 90 -8.63 2.21 5.45
C TYR A 90 -9.19 3.60 5.68
N ALA A 91 -10.08 4.08 4.83
CA ALA A 91 -10.69 5.40 4.97
C ALA A 91 -12.01 5.38 5.75
N GLY A 92 -12.65 4.22 5.83
CA GLY A 92 -13.96 4.10 6.47
C GLY A 92 -15.12 4.56 5.60
N VAL A 93 -14.84 5.10 4.41
CA VAL A 93 -15.86 5.55 3.45
C VAL A 93 -15.47 5.12 2.05
N SER A 94 -16.44 5.09 1.14
CA SER A 94 -16.18 4.70 -0.25
C SER A 94 -15.38 5.77 -0.97
N PRO A 95 -14.68 5.40 -2.07
CA PRO A 95 -13.92 6.38 -2.86
C PRO A 95 -14.76 7.54 -3.38
N LYS A 96 -16.02 7.32 -3.63
CA LYS A 96 -16.94 8.35 -4.09
C LYS A 96 -16.97 9.56 -3.15
N TYR A 97 -17.02 9.31 -1.85
CA TYR A 97 -17.01 10.40 -0.86
C TYR A 97 -15.71 11.16 -0.84
N LEU A 98 -14.61 10.48 -1.12
CA LEU A 98 -13.28 11.10 -1.11
C LEU A 98 -13.08 12.00 -2.35
N ILE A 99 -13.67 11.64 -3.47
CA ILE A 99 -13.54 12.38 -4.72
C ILE A 99 -14.42 13.62 -4.71
N GLU A 100 -15.61 13.54 -4.16
CA GLU A 100 -16.59 14.63 -4.13
C GLU A 100 -16.20 15.77 -3.19
N LYS A 101 -15.19 15.56 -2.38
CA LYS A 101 -14.64 16.59 -1.50
C LYS A 101 -13.46 17.30 -2.16
#